data_03302b6ed8010cb373fa63818b7fbf5a
#
_entry.id   03302b6ed8010cb373fa63818b7fbf5a
#
_cell.length_a   1.000
_cell.length_b   1.000
_cell.length_c   1.000
_cell.angle_alpha   90.00
_cell.angle_beta   90.00
_cell.angle_gamma   90.00
#
_symmetry.space_group_name_H-M   'P 1'
#
loop_
_entity.id
_entity.type
_entity.pdbx_description
1 polymer ?
#
loop_
_entity_poly.entity_id
_entity_poly.type
_entity_poly.pdbx_seq_one_letter_code
_entity_poly.pdbx_strand_id
1 'polypeptide(L)'
;FVGRMGALIQALKLDIRSFYIFAKIPLVSYASLLFAMASHPSGKWRSATEFIKALQKPTAPPLCKEFYERFLDDLEWFDAHINLYRNDYIEHPFAHGLKGIVFSPDNAKIAGLVGTDFTDEEVALLQKVQRDIDENSTDTISPVERYLWVCRNLERIPPDLDAPVKQLIRRVGLESGDLNELAPRVARMFTEFLRFFGEWKDRPQN
;
A
#
# COMPACT_ATOMS: atom_id res chain seq x y z
N PHE A 1 -14.25 30.56 -4.65
CA PHE A 1 -13.92 29.56 -3.61
C PHE A 1 -13.82 28.15 -4.20
N VAL A 2 -14.80 27.72 -5.00
CA VAL A 2 -14.85 26.37 -5.63
C VAL A 2 -13.64 26.10 -6.54
N GLY A 3 -13.20 27.08 -7.32
CA GLY A 3 -12.05 26.93 -8.23
C GLY A 3 -10.72 26.70 -7.49
N ARG A 4 -10.50 27.36 -6.35
CA ARG A 4 -9.30 27.17 -5.53
C ARG A 4 -9.30 25.79 -4.85
N MET A 5 -10.44 25.33 -4.39
CA MET A 5 -10.58 23.98 -3.81
C MET A 5 -10.28 22.91 -4.85
N GLY A 6 -10.80 23.04 -6.08
CA GLY A 6 -10.50 22.12 -7.18
C GLY A 6 -8.99 22.06 -7.52
N ALA A 7 -8.32 23.21 -7.56
CA ALA A 7 -6.87 23.25 -7.80
C ALA A 7 -6.06 22.58 -6.69
N LEU A 8 -6.43 22.79 -5.42
CA LEU A 8 -5.77 22.14 -4.28
C LEU A 8 -5.95 20.61 -4.31
N ILE A 9 -7.17 20.14 -4.64
CA ILE A 9 -7.43 18.69 -4.78
C ILE A 9 -6.58 18.08 -5.91
N GLN A 10 -6.44 18.78 -7.03
CA GLN A 10 -5.62 18.29 -8.13
C GLN A 10 -4.11 18.26 -7.78
N ALA A 11 -3.61 19.31 -7.11
CA ALA A 11 -2.23 19.36 -6.63
C ALA A 11 -1.96 18.20 -5.66
N LEU A 12 -2.84 17.98 -4.69
CA LEU A 12 -2.70 16.89 -3.73
C LEU A 12 -2.74 15.51 -4.40
N LYS A 13 -3.62 15.30 -5.39
CA LYS A 13 -3.63 14.05 -6.18
C LYS A 13 -2.30 13.82 -6.89
N LEU A 14 -1.69 14.89 -7.41
CA LEU A 14 -0.39 14.81 -8.08
C LEU A 14 0.71 14.45 -7.10
N ASP A 15 0.73 15.08 -5.92
CA ASP A 15 1.73 14.82 -4.88
C ASP A 15 1.64 13.38 -4.37
N ILE A 16 0.43 12.88 -4.10
CA ILE A 16 0.20 11.49 -3.69
C ILE A 16 0.71 10.53 -4.76
N ARG A 17 0.34 10.73 -6.02
CA ARG A 17 0.80 9.89 -7.13
C ARG A 17 2.32 9.91 -7.27
N SER A 18 2.91 11.09 -7.18
CA SER A 18 4.35 11.27 -7.25
C SER A 18 5.06 10.51 -6.13
N PHE A 19 4.57 10.57 -4.90
CA PHE A 19 5.14 9.82 -3.79
C PHE A 19 5.22 8.32 -4.09
N TYR A 20 4.12 7.69 -4.53
CA TYR A 20 4.11 6.25 -4.81
C TYR A 20 4.97 5.86 -6.01
N ILE A 21 5.05 6.71 -7.05
CA ILE A 21 5.94 6.50 -8.19
C ILE A 21 7.40 6.58 -7.74
N PHE A 22 7.75 7.63 -7.01
CA PHE A 22 9.14 7.86 -6.60
C PHE A 22 9.60 6.89 -5.52
N ALA A 23 8.74 6.41 -4.64
CA ALA A 23 9.10 5.40 -3.64
C ALA A 23 9.59 4.08 -4.27
N LYS A 24 9.10 3.71 -5.45
CA LYS A 24 9.55 2.48 -6.15
C LYS A 24 10.97 2.61 -6.71
N ILE A 25 11.36 3.78 -7.19
CA ILE A 25 12.63 3.97 -7.90
C ILE A 25 13.82 3.53 -7.04
N PRO A 26 13.96 3.99 -5.78
CA PRO A 26 15.02 3.50 -4.90
C PRO A 26 15.00 1.98 -4.72
N LEU A 27 13.83 1.37 -4.52
CA LEU A 27 13.76 -0.08 -4.31
C LEU A 27 14.34 -0.86 -5.50
N VAL A 28 14.01 -0.47 -6.72
CA VAL A 28 14.57 -1.08 -7.94
C VAL A 28 16.08 -0.86 -8.03
N SER A 29 16.55 0.32 -7.64
CA SER A 29 17.98 0.64 -7.61
C SER A 29 18.72 -0.21 -6.57
N TYR A 30 18.16 -0.35 -5.37
CA TYR A 30 18.72 -1.20 -4.32
C TYR A 30 18.71 -2.67 -4.70
N ALA A 31 17.66 -3.16 -5.35
CA ALA A 31 17.61 -4.51 -5.88
C ALA A 31 18.76 -4.77 -6.87
N SER A 32 18.97 -3.85 -7.79
CA SER A 32 20.05 -3.95 -8.78
C SER A 32 21.42 -3.91 -8.12
N LEU A 33 21.63 -3.05 -7.11
CA LEU A 33 22.85 -2.95 -6.35
C LEU A 33 23.14 -4.25 -5.56
N LEU A 34 22.14 -4.77 -4.87
CA LEU A 34 22.26 -6.00 -4.07
C LEU A 34 22.72 -7.18 -4.93
N PHE A 35 22.09 -7.39 -6.09
CA PHE A 35 22.47 -8.47 -6.99
C PHE A 35 23.84 -8.24 -7.64
N ALA A 36 24.20 -6.99 -7.95
CA ALA A 36 25.53 -6.66 -8.44
C ALA A 36 26.61 -6.95 -7.40
N MET A 37 26.38 -6.57 -6.14
CA MET A 37 27.30 -6.89 -5.02
C MET A 37 27.43 -8.39 -4.76
N ALA A 38 26.38 -9.15 -5.03
CA ALA A 38 26.40 -10.61 -4.95
C ALA A 38 27.03 -11.28 -6.17
N SER A 39 27.62 -10.51 -7.08
CA SER A 39 28.20 -11.00 -8.36
C SER A 39 27.21 -11.86 -9.17
N HIS A 40 25.93 -11.57 -9.04
CA HIS A 40 24.85 -12.26 -9.73
C HIS A 40 24.26 -11.36 -10.82
N PRO A 41 23.95 -11.88 -12.02
CA PRO A 41 23.33 -11.09 -13.06
C PRO A 41 22.05 -10.42 -12.54
N SER A 42 22.06 -9.10 -12.48
CA SER A 42 20.88 -8.36 -12.06
C SER A 42 19.78 -8.49 -13.10
N GLY A 43 18.63 -9.04 -12.72
CA GLY A 43 17.42 -8.97 -13.53
C GLY A 43 16.94 -7.53 -13.68
N LYS A 44 16.17 -7.26 -14.74
CA LYS A 44 15.41 -6.02 -14.80
C LYS A 44 14.20 -6.16 -13.88
N TRP A 45 14.29 -5.59 -12.70
CA TRP A 45 13.21 -5.62 -11.73
C TRP A 45 12.08 -4.70 -12.15
N ARG A 46 10.89 -5.25 -12.32
CA ARG A 46 9.70 -4.49 -12.71
C ARG A 46 8.82 -4.12 -11.50
N SER A 47 8.89 -4.93 -10.45
CA SER A 47 8.09 -4.72 -9.25
C SER A 47 8.81 -5.16 -7.98
N ALA A 48 8.36 -4.65 -6.82
CA ALA A 48 8.79 -5.11 -5.50
C ALA A 48 8.52 -6.61 -5.32
N THR A 49 7.37 -7.08 -5.77
CA THR A 49 6.97 -8.49 -5.69
C THR A 49 7.94 -9.41 -6.46
N GLU A 50 8.39 -9.01 -7.65
CA GLU A 50 9.41 -9.79 -8.39
C GLU A 50 10.74 -9.83 -7.64
N PHE A 51 11.15 -8.72 -7.06
CA PHE A 51 12.37 -8.64 -6.25
C PHE A 51 12.27 -9.55 -5.03
N ILE A 52 11.20 -9.45 -4.23
CA ILE A 52 10.96 -10.31 -3.06
C ILE A 52 10.98 -11.78 -3.45
N LYS A 53 10.26 -12.17 -4.51
CA LYS A 53 10.26 -13.54 -5.03
C LYS A 53 11.66 -14.01 -5.45
N ALA A 54 12.50 -13.13 -5.97
CA ALA A 54 13.87 -13.47 -6.32
C ALA A 54 14.75 -13.72 -5.10
N LEU A 55 14.56 -12.96 -4.02
CA LEU A 55 15.25 -13.14 -2.74
C LEU A 55 14.86 -14.48 -2.06
N GLN A 56 13.62 -14.91 -2.22
CA GLN A 56 13.09 -16.16 -1.64
C GLN A 56 13.58 -17.43 -2.34
N LYS A 57 14.19 -17.31 -3.52
CA LYS A 57 14.63 -18.50 -4.25
C LYS A 57 15.72 -19.26 -3.48
N PRO A 58 15.69 -20.60 -3.45
CA PRO A 58 16.75 -21.41 -2.85
C PRO A 58 18.13 -21.10 -3.43
N THR A 59 18.18 -20.72 -4.71
CA THR A 59 19.39 -20.35 -5.45
C THR A 59 19.83 -18.91 -5.24
N ALA A 60 19.14 -18.12 -4.41
CA ALA A 60 19.55 -16.77 -4.12
C ALA A 60 20.95 -16.74 -3.45
N PRO A 61 21.81 -15.79 -3.83
CA PRO A 61 23.13 -15.63 -3.23
C PRO A 61 23.06 -15.43 -1.70
N PRO A 62 24.09 -15.80 -0.94
CA PRO A 62 24.11 -15.64 0.52
C PRO A 62 23.80 -14.19 0.97
N LEU A 63 24.38 -13.20 0.31
CA LEU A 63 24.10 -11.79 0.57
C LEU A 63 22.62 -11.45 0.40
N CYS A 64 21.97 -11.98 -0.64
CA CYS A 64 20.57 -11.76 -0.89
C CYS A 64 19.66 -12.40 0.18
N LYS A 65 20.06 -13.57 0.68
CA LYS A 65 19.35 -14.24 1.78
C LYS A 65 19.47 -13.47 3.07
N GLU A 66 20.68 -13.02 3.43
CA GLU A 66 20.91 -12.19 4.63
C GLU A 66 20.12 -10.88 4.55
N PHE A 67 20.10 -10.23 3.39
CA PHE A 67 19.29 -9.04 3.16
C PHE A 67 17.80 -9.34 3.35
N TYR A 68 17.31 -10.43 2.78
CA TYR A 68 15.91 -10.82 2.89
C TYR A 68 15.50 -11.09 4.34
N GLU A 69 16.31 -11.88 5.07
CA GLU A 69 16.06 -12.19 6.49
C GLU A 69 16.04 -10.94 7.36
N ARG A 70 16.94 -9.99 7.11
CA ARG A 70 17.05 -8.76 7.89
C ARG A 70 15.88 -7.79 7.62
N PHE A 71 15.36 -7.75 6.40
CA PHE A 71 14.41 -6.74 5.97
C PHE A 71 13.05 -7.31 5.52
N LEU A 72 12.74 -8.54 5.90
CA LEU A 72 11.51 -9.22 5.51
C LEU A 72 10.27 -8.38 5.81
N ASP A 73 10.13 -7.93 7.06
CA ASP A 73 8.97 -7.15 7.49
C ASP A 73 8.82 -5.82 6.73
N ASP A 74 9.94 -5.15 6.46
CA ASP A 74 9.94 -3.90 5.70
C ASP A 74 9.60 -4.13 4.22
N LEU A 75 10.08 -5.21 3.62
CA LEU A 75 9.78 -5.57 2.23
C LEU A 75 8.31 -5.97 2.06
N GLU A 76 7.77 -6.76 2.98
CA GLU A 76 6.36 -7.15 2.98
C GLU A 76 5.46 -5.93 3.23
N TRP A 77 5.83 -5.07 4.17
CA TRP A 77 5.12 -3.82 4.40
C TRP A 77 5.14 -2.93 3.15
N PHE A 78 6.29 -2.79 2.48
CA PHE A 78 6.41 -1.98 1.27
C PHE A 78 5.55 -2.54 0.13
N ASP A 79 5.55 -3.86 -0.05
CA ASP A 79 4.72 -4.50 -1.08
C ASP A 79 3.23 -4.28 -0.82
N ALA A 80 2.79 -4.42 0.43
CA ALA A 80 1.39 -4.26 0.82
C ALA A 80 0.90 -2.81 0.76
N HIS A 81 1.72 -1.81 1.14
CA HIS A 81 1.28 -0.43 1.32
C HIS A 81 1.71 0.52 0.19
N ILE A 82 2.82 0.23 -0.47
CA ILE A 82 3.36 1.11 -1.51
C ILE A 82 3.16 0.52 -2.89
N ASN A 83 3.61 -0.73 -3.09
CA ASN A 83 3.62 -1.34 -4.41
C ASN A 83 2.20 -1.72 -4.88
N LEU A 84 1.37 -2.27 -4.00
CA LEU A 84 -0.02 -2.61 -4.29
C LEU A 84 -0.80 -1.34 -4.69
N TYR A 85 -0.71 -0.29 -3.87
CA TYR A 85 -1.37 0.99 -4.17
C TYR A 85 -0.94 1.56 -5.53
N ARG A 86 0.35 1.55 -5.80
CA ARG A 86 0.88 2.05 -7.06
C ARG A 86 0.38 1.25 -8.25
N ASN A 87 0.42 -0.07 -8.17
CA ASN A 87 0.03 -0.93 -9.28
C ASN A 87 -1.46 -0.79 -9.60
N ASP A 88 -2.30 -0.86 -8.58
CA ASP A 88 -3.75 -0.91 -8.78
C ASP A 88 -4.37 0.47 -9.08
N TYR A 89 -3.74 1.57 -8.65
CA TYR A 89 -4.37 2.88 -8.69
C TYR A 89 -3.61 3.92 -9.53
N ILE A 90 -2.32 3.73 -9.74
CA ILE A 90 -1.50 4.67 -10.49
C ILE A 90 -1.18 4.15 -11.88
N GLU A 91 -0.74 2.88 -11.98
CA GLU A 91 -0.38 2.30 -13.28
C GLU A 91 -1.58 1.76 -14.07
N HIS A 92 -2.61 1.30 -13.38
CA HIS A 92 -3.80 0.76 -14.01
C HIS A 92 -5.08 1.54 -13.65
N PRO A 93 -5.09 2.88 -13.79
CA PRO A 93 -6.20 3.73 -13.36
C PRO A 93 -7.51 3.45 -14.12
N PHE A 94 -7.45 2.74 -15.25
CA PHE A 94 -8.62 2.38 -16.04
C PHE A 94 -9.32 1.11 -15.57
N ALA A 95 -8.62 0.24 -14.86
CA ALA A 95 -9.23 -0.95 -14.28
C ALA A 95 -10.04 -0.61 -13.01
N HIS A 96 -9.54 0.36 -12.23
CA HIS A 96 -10.14 0.75 -10.96
C HIS A 96 -10.01 2.26 -10.77
N GLY A 97 -10.72 3.05 -11.57
CA GLY A 97 -10.58 4.52 -11.54
C GLY A 97 -10.71 5.13 -10.13
N LEU A 98 -9.70 5.88 -9.69
CA LEU A 98 -9.75 6.67 -8.45
C LEU A 98 -10.87 7.72 -8.59
N LYS A 99 -12.07 7.44 -8.08
CA LYS A 99 -13.27 8.27 -8.26
C LYS A 99 -13.44 9.34 -7.19
N GLY A 100 -12.68 9.25 -6.08
CA GLY A 100 -12.79 10.27 -5.03
C GLY A 100 -11.64 10.22 -4.02
N ILE A 101 -11.40 11.37 -3.40
CA ILE A 101 -10.54 11.49 -2.22
C ILE A 101 -11.43 11.97 -1.10
N VAL A 102 -11.49 11.23 -0.02
CA VAL A 102 -12.20 11.64 1.19
C VAL A 102 -11.18 12.17 2.18
N PHE A 103 -11.38 13.41 2.59
CA PHE A 103 -10.65 13.99 3.70
C PHE A 103 -11.41 13.74 4.99
N SER A 104 -10.75 13.23 6.00
CA SER A 104 -11.24 13.32 7.37
C SER A 104 -10.60 14.56 8.00
N PRO A 105 -11.38 15.61 8.33
CA PRO A 105 -10.86 16.81 8.96
C PRO A 105 -10.20 16.53 10.30
N ASP A 106 -10.67 15.50 11.01
CA ASP A 106 -10.31 15.24 12.39
C ASP A 106 -9.01 14.43 12.54
N ASN A 107 -8.57 13.76 11.49
CA ASN A 107 -7.41 12.85 11.55
C ASN A 107 -6.36 13.09 10.47
N ALA A 108 -6.49 14.10 9.62
CA ALA A 108 -5.61 14.34 8.46
C ALA A 108 -5.39 13.08 7.57
N LYS A 109 -6.31 12.11 7.65
CA LYS A 109 -6.25 10.89 6.85
C LYS A 109 -6.86 11.15 5.48
N ILE A 110 -6.13 10.77 4.45
CA ILE A 110 -6.60 10.79 3.08
C ILE A 110 -7.01 9.36 2.74
N ALA A 111 -8.30 9.09 2.61
CA ALA A 111 -8.79 7.84 2.05
C ALA A 111 -9.06 8.02 0.56
N GLY A 112 -8.40 7.24 -0.26
CA GLY A 112 -8.71 7.12 -1.68
C GLY A 112 -9.87 6.15 -1.87
N LEU A 113 -10.97 6.62 -2.46
CA LEU A 113 -12.05 5.74 -2.91
C LEU A 113 -11.79 5.33 -4.35
N VAL A 114 -11.71 4.05 -4.55
CA VAL A 114 -11.54 3.46 -5.86
C VAL A 114 -12.75 2.61 -6.18
N GLY A 115 -13.26 2.80 -7.38
CA GLY A 115 -14.34 1.97 -7.91
C GLY A 115 -15.57 1.92 -7.01
N THR A 116 -16.61 2.64 -7.37
CA THR A 116 -17.89 2.60 -6.66
C THR A 116 -18.77 1.42 -7.07
N ASP A 117 -18.24 0.51 -7.88
CA ASP A 117 -18.96 -0.65 -8.37
C ASP A 117 -18.78 -1.80 -7.37
N PHE A 118 -19.57 -1.75 -6.29
CA PHE A 118 -19.72 -2.87 -5.38
C PHE A 118 -20.57 -3.94 -6.04
N THR A 119 -20.16 -5.21 -5.90
CA THR A 119 -21.02 -6.34 -6.25
C THR A 119 -22.18 -6.46 -5.27
N ASP A 120 -23.25 -7.18 -5.65
CA ASP A 120 -24.39 -7.39 -4.75
C ASP A 120 -23.97 -8.10 -3.46
N GLU A 121 -23.01 -9.05 -3.54
CA GLU A 121 -22.48 -9.73 -2.36
C GLU A 121 -21.72 -8.78 -1.43
N GLU A 122 -20.99 -7.82 -1.98
CA GLU A 122 -20.25 -6.83 -1.18
C GLU A 122 -21.19 -5.82 -0.54
N VAL A 123 -22.24 -5.41 -1.24
CA VAL A 123 -23.31 -4.59 -0.65
C VAL A 123 -23.98 -5.34 0.50
N ALA A 124 -24.30 -6.62 0.31
CA ALA A 124 -24.88 -7.46 1.35
C ALA A 124 -23.95 -7.64 2.56
N LEU A 125 -22.64 -7.83 2.31
CA LEU A 125 -21.63 -7.89 3.37
C LEU A 125 -21.60 -6.60 4.20
N LEU A 126 -21.52 -5.43 3.53
CA LEU A 126 -21.52 -4.13 4.20
C LEU A 126 -22.80 -3.90 5.00
N GLN A 127 -23.95 -4.31 4.48
CA GLN A 127 -25.23 -4.23 5.17
C GLN A 127 -25.26 -5.13 6.42
N LYS A 128 -24.73 -6.34 6.29
CA LYS A 128 -24.63 -7.26 7.43
C LYS A 128 -23.74 -6.69 8.53
N VAL A 129 -22.53 -6.25 8.17
CA VAL A 129 -21.59 -5.64 9.13
C VAL A 129 -22.21 -4.45 9.84
N GLN A 130 -22.89 -3.57 9.10
CA GLN A 130 -23.50 -2.39 9.70
C GLN A 130 -24.61 -2.78 10.69
N ARG A 131 -25.49 -3.72 10.34
CA ARG A 131 -26.55 -4.18 11.23
C ARG A 131 -26.02 -4.87 12.48
N ASP A 132 -24.96 -5.67 12.34
CA ASP A 132 -24.34 -6.37 13.46
C ASP A 132 -23.66 -5.40 14.46
N ILE A 133 -23.23 -4.23 13.99
CA ILE A 133 -22.60 -3.18 14.83
C ILE A 133 -23.65 -2.18 15.36
N ASP A 134 -24.67 -1.86 14.55
CA ASP A 134 -25.70 -0.87 14.86
C ASP A 134 -27.08 -1.38 14.40
N GLU A 135 -27.86 -1.92 15.35
CA GLU A 135 -29.20 -2.46 15.10
C GLU A 135 -30.20 -1.42 14.59
N ASN A 136 -29.91 -0.12 14.81
CA ASN A 136 -30.76 0.98 14.34
C ASN A 136 -30.33 1.53 12.97
N SER A 137 -29.42 0.83 12.30
CA SER A 137 -28.93 1.27 11.00
C SER A 137 -30.06 1.30 9.96
N THR A 138 -30.15 2.41 9.22
CA THR A 138 -31.13 2.56 8.14
C THR A 138 -30.55 2.05 6.82
N ASP A 139 -31.36 1.36 6.02
CA ASP A 139 -30.96 0.85 4.69
C ASP A 139 -30.86 1.96 3.61
N THR A 140 -31.08 3.21 3.99
CA THR A 140 -31.20 4.34 3.05
C THR A 140 -29.89 4.96 2.61
N ILE A 141 -28.75 4.55 3.19
CA ILE A 141 -27.43 5.09 2.82
C ILE A 141 -26.85 4.36 1.61
N SER A 142 -26.10 5.09 0.79
CA SER A 142 -25.43 4.52 -0.38
C SER A 142 -24.38 3.46 0.00
N PRO A 143 -24.05 2.51 -0.89
CA PRO A 143 -22.98 1.53 -0.63
C PRO A 143 -21.64 2.17 -0.27
N VAL A 144 -21.31 3.32 -0.87
CA VAL A 144 -20.09 4.08 -0.58
C VAL A 144 -20.09 4.65 0.83
N GLU A 145 -21.19 5.27 1.25
CA GLU A 145 -21.31 5.81 2.61
C GLU A 145 -21.26 4.70 3.66
N ARG A 146 -21.87 3.55 3.35
CA ARG A 146 -21.83 2.35 4.20
C ARG A 146 -20.42 1.80 4.31
N TYR A 147 -19.71 1.70 3.21
CA TYR A 147 -18.29 1.30 3.19
C TYR A 147 -17.44 2.23 4.07
N LEU A 148 -17.58 3.55 3.92
CA LEU A 148 -16.89 4.53 4.75
C LEU A 148 -17.25 4.40 6.24
N TRP A 149 -18.52 4.11 6.53
CA TRP A 149 -18.95 3.87 7.90
C TRP A 149 -18.29 2.60 8.48
N VAL A 150 -18.23 1.50 7.70
CA VAL A 150 -17.52 0.26 8.11
C VAL A 150 -16.04 0.54 8.36
N CYS A 151 -15.38 1.28 7.47
CA CYS A 151 -13.96 1.65 7.65
C CYS A 151 -13.68 2.44 8.93
N ARG A 152 -14.66 3.24 9.41
CA ARG A 152 -14.55 3.98 10.68
C ARG A 152 -14.81 3.12 11.92
N ASN A 153 -15.36 1.93 11.74
CA ASN A 153 -15.76 1.04 12.83
C ASN A 153 -15.04 -0.32 12.77
N LEU A 154 -13.84 -0.39 12.19
CA LEU A 154 -13.10 -1.64 12.00
C LEU A 154 -12.88 -2.43 13.30
N GLU A 155 -12.65 -1.73 14.41
CA GLU A 155 -12.44 -2.35 15.72
C GLU A 155 -13.69 -3.04 16.29
N ARG A 156 -14.87 -2.74 15.73
CA ARG A 156 -16.16 -3.27 16.17
C ARG A 156 -16.68 -4.40 15.28
N ILE A 157 -15.94 -4.77 14.25
CA ILE A 157 -16.37 -5.80 13.29
C ILE A 157 -16.38 -7.16 13.98
N PRO A 158 -17.46 -7.94 13.86
CA PRO A 158 -17.49 -9.32 14.36
C PRO A 158 -16.35 -10.15 13.78
N PRO A 159 -15.71 -11.05 14.57
CA PRO A 159 -14.56 -11.83 14.14
C PRO A 159 -14.80 -12.69 12.89
N ASP A 160 -16.03 -13.18 12.70
CA ASP A 160 -16.44 -13.98 11.54
C ASP A 160 -16.54 -13.16 10.25
N LEU A 161 -16.68 -11.83 10.35
CA LEU A 161 -16.76 -10.90 9.23
C LEU A 161 -15.45 -10.14 8.97
N ASP A 162 -14.47 -10.25 9.85
CA ASP A 162 -13.20 -9.50 9.75
C ASP A 162 -12.42 -9.84 8.47
N ALA A 163 -12.29 -11.11 8.13
CA ALA A 163 -11.56 -11.54 6.94
C ALA A 163 -12.24 -11.08 5.62
N PRO A 164 -13.55 -11.29 5.40
CA PRO A 164 -14.26 -10.76 4.23
C PRO A 164 -14.19 -9.24 4.13
N VAL A 165 -14.31 -8.52 5.24
CA VAL A 165 -14.23 -7.04 5.25
C VAL A 165 -12.83 -6.57 4.90
N LYS A 166 -11.78 -7.19 5.44
CA LYS A 166 -10.39 -6.88 5.07
C LYS A 166 -10.12 -7.14 3.59
N GLN A 167 -10.69 -8.20 3.03
CA GLN A 167 -10.60 -8.48 1.60
C GLN A 167 -11.32 -7.41 0.77
N LEU A 168 -12.52 -7.00 1.19
CA LEU A 168 -13.27 -5.93 0.56
C LEU A 168 -12.49 -4.60 0.62
N ILE A 169 -11.95 -4.24 1.77
CA ILE A 169 -11.12 -3.04 1.95
C ILE A 169 -9.90 -3.07 1.01
N ARG A 170 -9.22 -4.21 0.91
CA ARG A 170 -8.10 -4.36 -0.03
C ARG A 170 -8.51 -4.21 -1.49
N ARG A 171 -9.72 -4.60 -1.85
CA ARG A 171 -10.23 -4.48 -3.22
C ARG A 171 -10.74 -3.06 -3.53
N VAL A 172 -11.48 -2.46 -2.62
CA VAL A 172 -12.27 -1.23 -2.87
C VAL A 172 -11.59 0.01 -2.33
N GLY A 173 -10.93 -0.10 -1.20
CA GLY A 173 -10.34 1.01 -0.50
C GLY A 173 -8.94 0.71 -0.10
N LEU A 174 -8.10 1.59 -0.48
CA LEU A 174 -6.82 1.76 0.16
C LEU A 174 -6.99 2.89 1.15
N GLU A 175 -6.90 2.56 2.41
CA GLU A 175 -6.35 3.53 3.31
C GLU A 175 -4.96 3.86 2.73
N SER A 176 -4.87 4.98 2.02
CA SER A 176 -3.59 5.62 1.88
C SER A 176 -3.20 5.90 3.32
N GLY A 177 -2.27 5.14 3.88
CA GLY A 177 -1.72 5.43 5.18
C GLY A 177 -1.36 6.90 5.19
N ASP A 178 -1.46 7.53 6.34
CA ASP A 178 -1.09 8.92 6.48
C ASP A 178 0.28 9.11 5.81
N LEU A 179 0.36 9.94 4.76
CA LEU A 179 1.63 10.20 4.07
C LEU A 179 2.69 10.70 5.06
N ASN A 180 2.27 11.32 6.17
CA ASN A 180 3.16 11.71 7.27
C ASN A 180 3.77 10.50 7.99
N GLU A 181 3.13 9.34 7.94
CA GLU A 181 3.67 8.07 8.48
C GLU A 181 4.40 7.27 7.41
N LEU A 182 3.84 7.20 6.19
CA LEU A 182 4.41 6.42 5.08
C LEU A 182 5.77 6.97 4.63
N ALA A 183 5.89 8.27 4.43
CA ALA A 183 7.10 8.87 3.89
C ALA A 183 8.31 8.71 4.83
N PRO A 184 8.21 8.99 6.15
CA PRO A 184 9.29 8.72 7.08
C PRO A 184 9.65 7.22 7.17
N ARG A 185 8.67 6.33 7.09
CA ARG A 185 8.93 4.88 7.12
C ARG A 185 9.69 4.42 5.88
N VAL A 186 9.29 4.87 4.69
CA VAL A 186 10.01 4.60 3.43
C VAL A 186 11.44 5.14 3.51
N ALA A 187 11.62 6.39 3.96
CA ALA A 187 12.93 7.00 4.08
C ALA A 187 13.83 6.22 5.06
N ARG A 188 13.32 5.83 6.22
CA ARG A 188 14.04 5.01 7.19
C ARG A 188 14.45 3.66 6.62
N MET A 189 13.51 2.94 5.97
CA MET A 189 13.78 1.66 5.33
C MET A 189 14.95 1.77 4.33
N PHE A 190 14.93 2.76 3.46
CA PHE A 190 16.02 2.95 2.50
C PHE A 190 17.34 3.35 3.15
N THR A 191 17.29 4.11 4.24
CA THR A 191 18.49 4.43 5.02
C THR A 191 19.12 3.18 5.63
N GLU A 192 18.32 2.26 6.14
CA GLU A 192 18.80 0.98 6.68
C GLU A 192 19.36 0.07 5.57
N PHE A 193 18.77 0.08 4.37
CA PHE A 193 19.33 -0.62 3.22
C PHE A 193 20.73 -0.10 2.86
N LEU A 194 20.91 1.22 2.83
CA LEU A 194 22.22 1.84 2.58
C LEU A 194 23.22 1.45 3.65
N ARG A 195 22.82 1.43 4.91
CA ARG A 195 23.68 1.00 6.02
C ARG A 195 24.12 -0.45 5.85
N PHE A 196 23.19 -1.35 5.51
CA PHE A 196 23.51 -2.74 5.22
C PHE A 196 24.55 -2.90 4.10
N PHE A 197 24.41 -2.14 3.01
CA PHE A 197 25.41 -2.18 1.92
C PHE A 197 26.77 -1.65 2.35
N GLY A 198 26.83 -0.62 3.19
CA GLY A 198 28.07 -0.14 3.79
C GLY A 198 28.73 -1.20 4.66
N GLU A 199 27.98 -1.78 5.59
CA GLU A 199 28.46 -2.86 6.48
C GLU A 199 28.99 -4.07 5.69
N TRP A 200 28.32 -4.44 4.59
CA TRP A 200 28.76 -5.54 3.75
C TRP A 200 30.06 -5.25 3.01
N LYS A 201 30.19 -4.05 2.44
CA LYS A 201 31.39 -3.63 1.72
C LYS A 201 32.65 -3.69 2.58
N ASP A 202 32.50 -3.40 3.87
CA ASP A 202 33.62 -3.33 4.82
C ASP A 202 33.96 -4.71 5.44
N ARG A 203 33.23 -5.78 5.09
CA ARG A 203 33.53 -7.13 5.54
C ARG A 203 34.76 -7.67 4.82
N PRO A 204 35.68 -8.36 5.54
CA PRO A 204 36.79 -9.06 4.91
C PRO A 204 36.24 -10.09 3.91
N GLN A 205 36.62 -9.94 2.67
CA GLN A 205 36.30 -10.92 1.64
C GLN A 205 37.23 -12.12 1.81
N ASN A 206 36.71 -13.19 2.44
CA ASN A 206 37.42 -14.46 2.57
C ASN A 206 37.35 -15.25 1.27
#